data_76db8d1512cb1c0965de68fcdaef45d4
#
_entry.id   76db8d1512cb1c0965de68fcdaef45d4
#
_cell.length_a   1.000
_cell.length_b   1.000
_cell.length_c   1.000
_cell.angle_alpha   90.00
_cell.angle_beta   90.00
_cell.angle_gamma   90.00
#
_symmetry.space_group_name_H-M   'P 1'
#
loop_
_entity.id
_entity.type
_entity.pdbx_description
1 polymer ?
#
loop_
_entity_poly.entity_id
_entity_poly.type
_entity_poly.pdbx_seq_one_letter_code
_entity_poly.pdbx_strand_id
1 'polypeptide(L)'
;NGAVQSDAYMGVHVAGGHWTSGEGPYIEYMKSPGSEKGYYYMFLSYGHFNNKGGYNMRVFRSENPQGPYVDQNGNSSIYAQAMDNIAGNIGERLMSNYQWSCNTKPNTAQGHNSVLMDDDGKLFCIYHNKFDDNYGGHEVRVHQMLLNEDGWPTATAYEYSGETLSADGHTMEAIVGNYELIWHNPNQKFENEKSADVEKPIHITLNADGTVTGDIDATWKITKNGTPYMSFTWGGVTYKGAFIVQEDESDTPVRKMTFTATGINICIWGSKETAYNPVEDIVNLTPVADGTYTIQNGNSA
;
A
#
# COMPACT_ATOMS: atom_id res chain seq x y z
N ASN A 1 -28.96 0.06 23.83
CA ASN A 1 -28.59 1.16 22.93
C ASN A 1 -27.18 1.63 23.24
N GLY A 2 -26.14 0.91 22.89
CA GLY A 2 -24.77 1.27 23.19
C GLY A 2 -24.22 2.48 22.40
N ALA A 3 -24.99 3.51 22.18
CA ALA A 3 -24.49 4.76 21.64
C ALA A 3 -23.53 5.37 22.65
N VAL A 4 -22.26 5.42 22.30
CA VAL A 4 -21.28 6.21 23.04
C VAL A 4 -21.73 7.65 22.94
N GLN A 5 -22.05 8.24 24.08
CA GLN A 5 -22.37 9.66 24.11
C GLN A 5 -21.08 10.44 24.05
N SER A 6 -20.91 11.21 22.99
CA SER A 6 -19.88 12.25 22.91
C SER A 6 -20.31 13.38 23.83
N ASP A 7 -19.76 13.41 25.02
CA ASP A 7 -19.99 14.46 25.97
C ASP A 7 -18.65 15.06 26.47
N ALA A 8 -18.70 15.99 27.37
CA ALA A 8 -17.53 16.66 27.91
C ALA A 8 -16.51 15.72 28.58
N TYR A 9 -16.90 14.50 28.91
CA TYR A 9 -16.04 13.49 29.54
C TYR A 9 -15.43 12.53 28.55
N MET A 10 -16.15 12.19 27.47
CA MET A 10 -15.76 11.17 26.49
C MET A 10 -15.08 11.77 25.26
N GLY A 11 -15.20 13.09 25.07
CA GLY A 11 -14.68 13.77 23.89
C GLY A 11 -15.58 13.59 22.66
N VAL A 12 -15.01 13.79 21.47
CA VAL A 12 -15.73 13.69 20.21
C VAL A 12 -15.67 12.25 19.71
N HIS A 13 -16.82 11.70 19.33
CA HIS A 13 -16.92 10.39 18.74
C HIS A 13 -16.46 10.44 17.28
N VAL A 14 -15.32 9.82 16.97
CA VAL A 14 -14.69 9.88 15.63
C VAL A 14 -14.67 8.55 14.89
N ALA A 15 -14.88 7.43 15.59
CA ALA A 15 -14.88 6.10 14.97
C ALA A 15 -15.72 5.09 15.75
N GLY A 16 -16.09 3.98 15.11
CA GLY A 16 -16.90 2.94 15.73
C GLY A 16 -18.36 3.36 15.89
N GLY A 17 -18.97 3.10 17.04
CA GLY A 17 -20.37 3.44 17.32
C GLY A 17 -21.25 2.23 17.55
N HIS A 18 -20.68 1.07 17.49
CA HIS A 18 -21.31 -0.20 17.84
C HIS A 18 -20.37 -1.02 18.71
N TRP A 19 -20.89 -2.01 19.39
CA TRP A 19 -20.15 -2.80 20.37
C TRP A 19 -18.99 -3.64 19.80
N THR A 20 -18.90 -3.77 18.49
CA THR A 20 -17.76 -4.36 17.82
C THR A 20 -17.20 -3.30 16.89
N SER A 21 -16.32 -2.50 17.39
CA SER A 21 -15.61 -1.49 16.62
C SER A 21 -14.17 -1.91 16.39
N GLY A 22 -13.46 -1.18 15.57
CA GLY A 22 -12.04 -1.37 15.35
C GLY A 22 -11.21 -1.15 16.60
N GLU A 23 -10.01 -1.64 16.59
CA GLU A 23 -9.02 -1.45 17.65
C GLU A 23 -7.72 -0.87 17.10
N GLY A 24 -6.76 -0.57 18.00
CA GLY A 24 -5.47 -0.02 17.62
C GLY A 24 -5.55 1.30 16.86
N PRO A 25 -6.37 2.28 17.28
CA PRO A 25 -6.48 3.53 16.57
C PRO A 25 -5.16 4.30 16.59
N TYR A 26 -4.72 4.72 15.41
CA TYR A 26 -3.57 5.60 15.24
C TYR A 26 -3.95 6.76 14.33
N ILE A 27 -3.62 7.97 14.70
CA ILE A 27 -3.90 9.17 13.90
C ILE A 27 -2.60 9.89 13.60
N GLU A 28 -2.33 10.12 12.31
CA GLU A 28 -1.19 10.88 11.83
C GLU A 28 -1.64 12.02 10.91
N TYR A 29 -1.02 13.18 11.03
CA TYR A 29 -1.24 14.29 10.10
C TYR A 29 -0.20 14.26 8.99
N MET A 30 -0.66 14.12 7.75
CA MET A 30 0.22 14.06 6.59
C MET A 30 -0.21 15.08 5.54
N LYS A 31 0.77 15.80 4.96
CA LYS A 31 0.52 16.71 3.85
C LYS A 31 0.38 15.94 2.55
N SER A 32 -0.54 16.36 1.71
CA SER A 32 -0.67 15.80 0.35
C SER A 32 0.54 16.17 -0.52
N PRO A 33 0.95 15.32 -1.46
CA PRO A 33 2.09 15.60 -2.34
C PRO A 33 1.94 16.93 -3.07
N GLY A 34 2.95 17.79 -2.95
CA GLY A 34 2.96 19.11 -3.60
C GLY A 34 1.96 20.12 -3.06
N SER A 35 1.42 19.91 -1.85
CA SER A 35 0.43 20.78 -1.22
C SER A 35 0.85 21.17 0.21
N GLU A 36 0.48 22.38 0.62
CA GLU A 36 0.55 22.77 2.03
C GLU A 36 -0.62 22.23 2.85
N LYS A 37 -1.68 21.73 2.18
CA LYS A 37 -2.79 21.07 2.83
C LYS A 37 -2.47 19.62 3.12
N GLY A 38 -2.95 19.15 4.27
CA GLY A 38 -2.88 17.77 4.67
C GLY A 38 -4.17 17.31 5.30
N TYR A 39 -4.15 16.07 5.71
CA TYR A 39 -5.26 15.42 6.38
C TYR A 39 -4.77 14.71 7.64
N TYR A 40 -5.65 14.55 8.59
CA TYR A 40 -5.52 13.59 9.68
C TYR A 40 -5.97 12.23 9.15
N TYR A 41 -5.07 11.28 9.11
CA TYR A 41 -5.37 9.90 8.69
C TYR A 41 -5.52 9.05 9.93
N MET A 42 -6.65 8.38 10.02
CA MET A 42 -6.96 7.47 11.11
C MET A 42 -6.90 6.04 10.61
N PHE A 43 -6.02 5.28 11.22
CA PHE A 43 -5.82 3.85 10.97
C PHE A 43 -6.53 3.08 12.07
N LEU A 44 -7.28 2.07 11.68
CA LEU A 44 -8.02 1.19 12.57
C LEU A 44 -7.86 -0.24 12.12
N SER A 45 -7.85 -1.17 13.08
CA SER A 45 -7.80 -2.59 12.78
C SER A 45 -9.12 -3.25 13.14
N TYR A 46 -9.56 -4.16 12.29
CA TYR A 46 -10.83 -4.88 12.40
C TYR A 46 -10.62 -6.36 12.19
N GLY A 47 -11.60 -7.17 12.60
CA GLY A 47 -11.64 -8.60 12.37
C GLY A 47 -10.97 -9.41 13.46
N HIS A 48 -10.85 -10.72 13.23
CA HIS A 48 -10.29 -11.65 14.18
C HIS A 48 -8.78 -11.76 14.05
N PHE A 49 -8.06 -11.58 15.15
CA PHE A 49 -6.63 -11.79 15.24
C PHE A 49 -6.27 -13.28 15.25
N ASN A 50 -6.25 -13.90 14.09
CA ASN A 50 -6.04 -15.32 13.90
C ASN A 50 -5.04 -15.57 12.75
N ASN A 51 -4.19 -16.60 12.87
CA ASN A 51 -3.23 -16.97 11.83
C ASN A 51 -3.89 -17.44 10.52
N LYS A 52 -5.18 -17.73 10.55
CA LYS A 52 -6.00 -17.98 9.34
C LYS A 52 -6.46 -16.70 8.65
N GLY A 53 -6.07 -15.52 9.16
CA GLY A 53 -6.45 -14.23 8.63
C GLY A 53 -7.70 -13.65 9.25
N GLY A 54 -8.24 -12.62 8.63
CA GLY A 54 -9.44 -11.90 9.09
C GLY A 54 -9.14 -10.56 9.73
N TYR A 55 -8.02 -10.42 10.42
CA TYR A 55 -7.56 -9.14 10.94
C TYR A 55 -7.05 -8.26 9.80
N ASN A 56 -7.42 -6.99 9.77
CA ASN A 56 -7.07 -6.10 8.67
C ASN A 56 -7.09 -4.62 9.08
N MET A 57 -6.29 -3.81 8.38
CA MET A 57 -6.19 -2.37 8.58
C MET A 57 -7.12 -1.62 7.63
N ARG A 58 -7.77 -0.55 8.15
CA ARG A 58 -8.61 0.36 7.38
C ARG A 58 -8.21 1.79 7.66
N VAL A 59 -8.18 2.62 6.61
CA VAL A 59 -7.80 4.02 6.69
C VAL A 59 -8.97 4.91 6.35
N PHE A 60 -9.12 5.96 7.13
CA PHE A 60 -10.05 7.07 6.93
C PHE A 60 -9.28 8.38 7.10
N ARG A 61 -9.75 9.47 6.52
CA ARG A 61 -9.11 10.77 6.70
C ARG A 61 -10.11 11.89 6.98
N SER A 62 -9.60 12.98 7.58
CA SER A 62 -10.35 14.19 7.85
C SER A 62 -9.47 15.44 7.73
N GLU A 63 -10.04 16.57 7.37
CA GLU A 63 -9.34 17.87 7.44
C GLU A 63 -9.21 18.38 8.89
N ASN A 64 -9.96 17.81 9.84
CA ASN A 64 -9.97 18.19 11.24
C ASN A 64 -9.66 16.99 12.14
N PRO A 65 -8.89 17.20 13.24
CA PRO A 65 -8.58 16.10 14.16
C PRO A 65 -9.82 15.50 14.84
N GLN A 66 -10.91 16.25 14.92
CA GLN A 66 -12.18 15.82 15.49
C GLN A 66 -13.15 15.20 14.46
N GLY A 67 -12.69 15.03 13.22
CA GLY A 67 -13.51 14.49 12.14
C GLY A 67 -14.39 15.54 11.42
N PRO A 68 -15.33 15.13 10.58
CA PRO A 68 -15.66 13.74 10.29
C PRO A 68 -14.55 13.02 9.51
N TYR A 69 -14.27 11.77 9.87
CA TYR A 69 -13.36 10.93 9.11
C TYR A 69 -14.13 10.13 8.08
N VAL A 70 -13.65 10.15 6.86
CA VAL A 70 -14.27 9.43 5.73
C VAL A 70 -13.23 8.65 4.93
N ASP A 71 -13.67 7.61 4.25
CA ASP A 71 -12.86 6.85 3.31
C ASP A 71 -12.92 7.45 1.88
N GLN A 72 -12.29 6.78 0.90
CA GLN A 72 -12.25 7.22 -0.51
C GLN A 72 -13.65 7.31 -1.15
N ASN A 73 -14.60 6.54 -0.65
CA ASN A 73 -15.99 6.51 -1.14
C ASN A 73 -16.93 7.45 -0.37
N GLY A 74 -16.40 8.18 0.63
CA GLY A 74 -17.18 9.06 1.49
C GLY A 74 -17.90 8.35 2.63
N ASN A 75 -17.62 7.07 2.88
CA ASN A 75 -18.20 6.35 4.01
C ASN A 75 -17.56 6.84 5.31
N SER A 76 -18.39 7.02 6.34
CA SER A 76 -17.96 7.47 7.67
C SER A 76 -17.23 6.36 8.42
N SER A 77 -16.20 6.72 9.17
CA SER A 77 -15.55 5.86 10.17
C SER A 77 -16.44 5.55 11.38
N ILE A 78 -17.50 6.34 11.58
CA ILE A 78 -18.57 6.06 12.53
C ILE A 78 -19.53 5.09 11.86
N TYR A 79 -19.36 3.81 12.13
CA TYR A 79 -20.07 2.74 11.45
C TYR A 79 -21.06 2.07 12.39
N ALA A 80 -22.33 2.06 11.99
CA ALA A 80 -23.44 1.62 12.84
C ALA A 80 -23.61 0.10 12.93
N GLN A 81 -22.85 -0.67 12.16
CA GLN A 81 -22.91 -2.13 12.17
C GLN A 81 -21.70 -2.72 12.88
N ALA A 82 -21.83 -3.97 13.32
CA ALA A 82 -20.72 -4.71 13.88
C ALA A 82 -19.63 -4.92 12.82
N MET A 83 -18.39 -4.63 13.21
CA MET A 83 -17.22 -4.68 12.31
C MET A 83 -16.15 -5.66 12.79
N ASP A 84 -16.46 -6.56 13.71
CA ASP A 84 -15.52 -7.51 14.27
C ASP A 84 -14.98 -8.53 13.23
N ASN A 85 -15.76 -8.84 12.24
CA ASN A 85 -15.35 -9.70 11.14
C ASN A 85 -15.71 -9.04 9.80
N ILE A 86 -15.25 -7.81 9.64
CA ILE A 86 -15.64 -6.97 8.53
C ILE A 86 -15.18 -7.55 7.19
N ALA A 87 -16.12 -7.63 6.29
CA ALA A 87 -15.89 -7.67 4.87
C ALA A 87 -16.56 -6.46 4.23
N GLY A 88 -16.18 -6.17 3.01
CA GLY A 88 -16.77 -5.08 2.25
C GLY A 88 -15.85 -3.86 2.16
N ASN A 89 -16.31 -2.89 1.41
CA ASN A 89 -15.50 -1.79 0.92
C ASN A 89 -15.75 -0.52 1.74
N ILE A 90 -15.49 -0.59 3.06
CA ILE A 90 -15.58 0.54 3.99
C ILE A 90 -14.22 0.75 4.65
N GLY A 91 -13.70 1.95 4.54
CA GLY A 91 -12.32 2.28 4.87
C GLY A 91 -11.35 1.74 3.82
N GLU A 92 -10.34 2.51 3.48
CA GLU A 92 -9.30 2.06 2.57
C GLU A 92 -8.55 0.87 3.19
N ARG A 93 -8.49 -0.24 2.48
CA ARG A 93 -7.74 -1.41 2.91
C ARG A 93 -6.34 -1.37 2.33
N LEU A 94 -5.33 -1.18 3.18
CA LEU A 94 -3.94 -1.08 2.75
C LEU A 94 -3.43 -2.40 2.16
N MET A 95 -3.81 -3.54 2.78
CA MET A 95 -3.44 -4.86 2.33
C MET A 95 -4.46 -5.90 2.80
N SER A 96 -4.56 -6.99 2.07
CA SER A 96 -5.31 -8.20 2.42
C SER A 96 -4.34 -9.32 2.78
N ASN A 97 -4.80 -10.51 3.16
CA ASN A 97 -3.93 -11.66 3.20
C ASN A 97 -3.39 -11.92 1.80
N TYR A 98 -2.09 -12.10 1.67
CA TYR A 98 -1.45 -12.25 0.37
C TYR A 98 -0.27 -13.22 0.42
N GLN A 99 0.14 -13.68 -0.77
CA GLN A 99 1.37 -14.42 -0.93
C GLN A 99 1.93 -14.19 -2.33
N TRP A 100 3.05 -13.50 -2.44
CA TRP A 100 3.83 -13.41 -3.66
C TRP A 100 4.38 -14.79 -4.06
N SER A 101 4.71 -14.98 -5.32
CA SER A 101 5.34 -16.24 -5.78
C SER A 101 6.70 -16.50 -5.11
N CYS A 102 7.38 -15.46 -4.66
CA CYS A 102 8.64 -15.57 -3.92
C CYS A 102 8.45 -15.93 -2.43
N ASN A 103 7.25 -15.78 -1.87
CA ASN A 103 7.00 -16.09 -0.46
C ASN A 103 6.79 -17.59 -0.24
N THR A 104 7.43 -18.14 0.77
CA THR A 104 7.27 -19.56 1.14
C THR A 104 5.96 -19.86 1.85
N LYS A 105 5.37 -18.84 2.49
CA LYS A 105 4.10 -18.93 3.24
C LYS A 105 3.28 -17.64 3.11
N PRO A 106 1.94 -17.72 3.27
CA PRO A 106 1.09 -16.54 3.20
C PRO A 106 1.34 -15.57 4.35
N ASN A 107 1.29 -14.28 4.05
CA ASN A 107 1.17 -13.19 5.00
C ASN A 107 -0.30 -12.99 5.36
N THR A 108 -0.64 -13.02 6.64
CA THR A 108 -2.04 -12.99 7.10
C THR A 108 -2.23 -12.09 8.32
N ALA A 109 -3.46 -11.68 8.56
CA ALA A 109 -3.87 -10.98 9.78
C ALA A 109 -3.03 -9.74 10.11
N GLN A 110 -2.78 -8.91 9.10
CA GLN A 110 -2.03 -7.67 9.23
C GLN A 110 -2.84 -6.63 9.99
N GLY A 111 -2.25 -6.02 11.01
CA GLY A 111 -2.96 -4.99 11.75
C GLY A 111 -2.26 -4.42 12.98
N HIS A 112 -3.03 -3.68 13.76
CA HIS A 112 -2.62 -2.99 14.99
C HIS A 112 -1.38 -2.12 14.74
N ASN A 113 -1.46 -1.32 13.67
CA ASN A 113 -0.34 -0.55 13.18
C ASN A 113 -0.13 0.74 13.95
N SER A 114 1.11 1.20 13.90
CA SER A 114 1.50 2.60 14.08
C SER A 114 2.01 3.16 12.75
N VAL A 115 2.12 4.47 12.69
CA VAL A 115 2.68 5.19 11.54
C VAL A 115 3.84 6.04 12.02
N LEU A 116 4.90 6.06 11.27
CA LEU A 116 6.07 6.91 11.53
C LEU A 116 6.39 7.70 10.27
N MET A 117 6.47 9.01 10.41
CA MET A 117 7.16 9.85 9.42
C MET A 117 8.56 10.14 9.97
N ASP A 118 9.58 9.72 9.24
CA ASP A 118 10.97 9.96 9.64
C ASP A 118 11.45 11.38 9.28
N ASP A 119 12.66 11.71 9.70
CA ASP A 119 13.24 13.03 9.47
C ASP A 119 13.50 13.34 7.99
N ASP A 120 13.59 12.30 7.14
CA ASP A 120 13.73 12.42 5.69
C ASP A 120 12.37 12.52 4.97
N GLY A 121 11.27 12.48 5.73
CA GLY A 121 9.90 12.56 5.22
C GLY A 121 9.38 11.27 4.63
N LYS A 122 10.04 10.15 4.85
CA LYS A 122 9.52 8.83 4.51
C LYS A 122 8.44 8.43 5.51
N LEU A 123 7.41 7.82 5.00
CA LEU A 123 6.26 7.37 5.78
C LEU A 123 6.29 5.85 5.91
N PHE A 124 6.15 5.34 7.12
CA PHE A 124 6.19 3.91 7.41
C PHE A 124 4.92 3.45 8.10
N CYS A 125 4.42 2.29 7.67
CA CYS A 125 3.44 1.50 8.39
C CYS A 125 4.18 0.38 9.14
N ILE A 126 4.12 0.43 10.47
CA ILE A 126 4.72 -0.57 11.35
C ILE A 126 3.56 -1.37 11.94
N TYR A 127 3.48 -2.65 11.65
CA TYR A 127 2.34 -3.47 12.01
C TYR A 127 2.77 -4.89 12.36
N HIS A 128 1.89 -5.68 12.94
CA HIS A 128 2.14 -7.11 13.09
C HIS A 128 1.50 -7.90 11.96
N ASN A 129 2.14 -9.00 11.61
CA ASN A 129 1.70 -9.97 10.62
C ASN A 129 1.71 -11.37 11.25
N LYS A 130 0.81 -12.21 10.81
CA LYS A 130 0.83 -13.65 11.10
C LYS A 130 1.12 -14.42 9.81
N PHE A 131 1.44 -15.68 10.00
CA PHE A 131 1.58 -16.61 8.89
C PHE A 131 0.60 -17.74 9.09
N ASP A 132 0.00 -18.21 8.01
CA ASP A 132 -0.83 -19.41 8.06
C ASP A 132 0.08 -20.66 8.14
N ASP A 133 0.61 -20.87 9.33
CA ASP A 133 1.46 -21.99 9.68
C ASP A 133 1.03 -22.60 11.02
N ASN A 134 1.66 -23.70 11.41
CA ASN A 134 1.34 -24.40 12.65
C ASN A 134 1.88 -23.70 13.91
N TYR A 135 2.74 -22.70 13.76
CA TYR A 135 3.33 -21.99 14.90
C TYR A 135 2.36 -20.96 15.48
N GLY A 136 1.56 -20.30 14.65
CA GLY A 136 0.58 -19.29 15.07
C GLY A 136 1.19 -18.02 15.67
N GLY A 137 2.51 -17.84 15.56
CA GLY A 137 3.22 -16.65 16.00
C GLY A 137 2.88 -15.43 15.14
N HIS A 138 3.37 -14.28 15.57
CA HIS A 138 3.28 -13.04 14.79
C HIS A 138 4.65 -12.36 14.82
N GLU A 139 4.88 -11.55 13.79
CA GLU A 139 6.10 -10.79 13.60
C GLU A 139 5.78 -9.33 13.34
N VAL A 140 6.66 -8.43 13.72
CA VAL A 140 6.58 -7.02 13.33
C VAL A 140 7.09 -6.89 11.91
N ARG A 141 6.33 -6.17 11.08
CA ARG A 141 6.64 -5.87 9.69
C ARG A 141 6.59 -4.36 9.46
N VAL A 142 7.37 -3.91 8.50
CA VAL A 142 7.44 -2.50 8.12
C VAL A 142 7.33 -2.36 6.62
N HIS A 143 6.33 -1.61 6.16
CA HIS A 143 6.26 -1.16 4.77
C HIS A 143 6.43 0.35 4.71
N GLN A 144 7.17 0.83 3.72
CA GLN A 144 7.07 2.24 3.38
C GLN A 144 5.66 2.51 2.86
N MET A 145 5.09 3.67 3.18
CA MET A 145 3.86 4.14 2.57
C MET A 145 4.15 5.32 1.66
N LEU A 146 3.38 5.42 0.58
CA LEU A 146 3.41 6.53 -0.35
C LEU A 146 2.04 7.20 -0.35
N LEU A 147 2.01 8.52 -0.40
CA LEU A 147 0.76 9.24 -0.69
C LEU A 147 0.62 9.38 -2.20
N ASN A 148 -0.50 8.94 -2.75
CA ASN A 148 -0.81 9.16 -4.15
C ASN A 148 -1.18 10.64 -4.43
N GLU A 149 -1.41 11.00 -5.68
CA GLU A 149 -1.72 12.38 -6.09
C GLU A 149 -3.03 12.93 -5.47
N ASP A 150 -3.94 12.06 -5.02
CA ASP A 150 -5.16 12.45 -4.30
C ASP A 150 -4.94 12.49 -2.78
N GLY A 151 -3.72 12.24 -2.34
CA GLY A 151 -3.32 12.24 -0.93
C GLY A 151 -3.83 11.00 -0.17
N TRP A 152 -4.06 9.86 -0.81
CA TRP A 152 -4.36 8.60 -0.12
C TRP A 152 -3.10 7.76 0.06
N PRO A 153 -2.91 7.15 1.24
CA PRO A 153 -1.73 6.33 1.50
C PRO A 153 -1.84 4.97 0.80
N THR A 154 -0.73 4.49 0.28
CA THR A 154 -0.59 3.11 -0.21
C THR A 154 0.65 2.50 0.42
N ALA A 155 0.56 1.29 0.95
CA ALA A 155 1.73 0.54 1.36
C ALA A 155 2.48 0.01 0.12
N THR A 156 3.81 0.03 0.15
CA THR A 156 4.64 -0.53 -0.92
C THR A 156 4.47 -2.05 -1.02
N ALA A 157 4.84 -2.65 -2.15
CA ALA A 157 4.55 -4.05 -2.46
C ALA A 157 5.32 -5.04 -1.58
N TYR A 158 6.50 -4.65 -1.10
CA TYR A 158 7.39 -5.45 -0.25
C TYR A 158 7.76 -4.68 1.02
N GLU A 159 8.24 -5.39 2.02
CA GLU A 159 8.78 -4.78 3.22
C GLU A 159 9.92 -3.82 2.91
N TYR A 160 10.04 -2.81 3.76
CA TYR A 160 11.08 -1.79 3.62
C TYR A 160 12.48 -2.38 3.75
N SER A 161 13.29 -2.21 2.71
CA SER A 161 14.68 -2.64 2.62
C SER A 161 15.67 -1.48 2.40
N GLY A 162 15.19 -0.23 2.50
CA GLY A 162 16.03 0.96 2.30
C GLY A 162 15.70 1.73 1.02
N GLU A 163 14.64 1.37 0.33
CA GLU A 163 14.21 2.02 -0.91
C GLU A 163 13.84 3.49 -0.70
N THR A 164 13.90 4.24 -1.78
CA THR A 164 13.50 5.64 -1.83
C THR A 164 12.71 5.89 -3.12
N LEU A 165 11.61 6.63 -2.98
CA LEU A 165 10.82 7.04 -4.13
C LEU A 165 11.67 7.97 -5.02
N SER A 166 11.76 7.66 -6.31
CA SER A 166 12.51 8.48 -7.26
C SER A 166 11.85 9.86 -7.43
N ALA A 167 12.62 10.91 -7.25
CA ALA A 167 12.12 12.27 -7.48
C ALA A 167 11.85 12.56 -8.97
N ASP A 168 12.60 11.91 -9.86
CA ASP A 168 12.56 12.13 -11.30
C ASP A 168 11.72 11.07 -12.05
N GLY A 169 11.13 10.12 -11.30
CA GLY A 169 10.41 8.98 -11.86
C GLY A 169 11.35 7.92 -12.45
N HIS A 170 10.85 7.19 -13.46
CA HIS A 170 11.52 6.07 -14.10
C HIS A 170 11.36 6.13 -15.60
N THR A 171 12.30 5.55 -16.34
CA THR A 171 12.21 5.43 -17.79
C THR A 171 11.12 4.43 -18.20
N MET A 172 10.60 4.57 -19.41
CA MET A 172 9.64 3.62 -19.96
C MET A 172 10.25 2.21 -20.06
N GLU A 173 11.53 2.11 -20.39
CA GLU A 173 12.26 0.84 -20.52
C GLU A 173 12.36 0.10 -19.17
N ALA A 174 12.62 0.82 -18.10
CA ALA A 174 12.65 0.25 -16.77
C ALA A 174 11.26 -0.23 -16.30
N ILE A 175 10.18 0.46 -16.71
CA ILE A 175 8.82 0.16 -16.28
C ILE A 175 8.21 -0.99 -17.08
N VAL A 176 8.19 -0.95 -18.42
CA VAL A 176 7.45 -1.92 -19.24
C VAL A 176 7.93 -3.36 -19.04
N GLY A 177 7.02 -4.32 -19.17
CA GLY A 177 7.32 -5.76 -19.06
C GLY A 177 6.28 -6.53 -18.28
N ASN A 178 6.65 -7.75 -17.91
CA ASN A 178 5.79 -8.68 -17.18
C ASN A 178 5.82 -8.43 -15.68
N TYR A 179 4.66 -8.48 -15.05
CA TYR A 179 4.44 -8.24 -13.63
C TYR A 179 3.57 -9.32 -13.02
N GLU A 180 3.86 -9.66 -11.78
CA GLU A 180 2.89 -10.19 -10.84
C GLU A 180 2.04 -9.03 -10.31
N LEU A 181 0.72 -9.19 -10.26
CA LEU A 181 -0.23 -8.21 -9.72
C LEU A 181 -1.03 -8.83 -8.59
N ILE A 182 -1.06 -8.21 -7.42
CA ILE A 182 -1.97 -8.53 -6.32
C ILE A 182 -3.04 -7.45 -6.23
N TRP A 183 -4.30 -7.89 -6.21
CA TRP A 183 -5.46 -7.06 -5.93
C TRP A 183 -5.94 -7.35 -4.51
N HIS A 184 -5.86 -6.36 -3.63
CA HIS A 184 -6.19 -6.54 -2.22
C HIS A 184 -7.71 -6.53 -2.00
N ASN A 185 -8.28 -7.73 -1.95
CA ASN A 185 -9.72 -7.95 -1.86
C ASN A 185 -10.32 -7.31 -0.59
N PRO A 186 -11.24 -6.34 -0.72
CA PRO A 186 -11.86 -5.70 0.44
C PRO A 186 -12.84 -6.62 1.18
N ASN A 187 -13.28 -7.70 0.54
CA ASN A 187 -14.26 -8.64 1.10
C ASN A 187 -13.63 -9.84 1.83
N GLN A 188 -12.31 -9.89 1.88
CA GLN A 188 -11.60 -10.95 2.58
C GLN A 188 -11.90 -10.87 4.07
N LYS A 189 -12.39 -11.95 4.66
CA LYS A 189 -12.77 -12.06 6.05
C LYS A 189 -12.51 -13.44 6.60
N PHE A 190 -12.41 -13.55 7.92
CA PHE A 190 -12.36 -14.83 8.62
C PHE A 190 -13.77 -15.35 8.86
N GLU A 191 -14.05 -16.57 8.42
CA GLU A 191 -15.33 -17.23 8.63
C GLU A 191 -15.15 -18.64 9.21
N ASN A 192 -15.78 -18.89 10.36
CA ASN A 192 -15.93 -20.24 10.95
C ASN A 192 -14.59 -21.00 11.07
N GLU A 193 -13.53 -20.33 11.50
CA GLU A 193 -12.19 -20.93 11.71
C GLU A 193 -11.56 -21.55 10.45
N LYS A 194 -12.12 -21.30 9.29
CA LYS A 194 -11.48 -21.67 8.03
C LYS A 194 -10.38 -20.69 7.70
N SER A 195 -9.39 -21.16 6.95
CA SER A 195 -8.38 -20.25 6.37
C SER A 195 -9.09 -19.14 5.62
N ALA A 196 -8.71 -17.91 5.90
CA ALA A 196 -9.14 -16.81 5.06
C ALA A 196 -8.57 -16.99 3.65
N ASP A 197 -9.26 -16.47 2.67
CA ASP A 197 -8.72 -16.39 1.33
C ASP A 197 -7.37 -15.65 1.37
N VAL A 198 -6.45 -16.10 0.54
CA VAL A 198 -5.14 -15.48 0.37
C VAL A 198 -5.03 -15.05 -1.08
N GLU A 199 -4.83 -13.77 -1.29
CA GLU A 199 -4.64 -13.24 -2.63
C GLU A 199 -3.31 -13.72 -3.19
N LYS A 200 -3.39 -14.35 -4.35
CA LYS A 200 -2.25 -14.79 -5.16
C LYS A 200 -2.07 -13.82 -6.31
N PRO A 201 -0.84 -13.65 -6.79
CA PRO A 201 -0.63 -12.80 -7.95
C PRO A 201 -1.28 -13.39 -9.21
N ILE A 202 -1.79 -12.51 -10.04
CA ILE A 202 -2.09 -12.77 -11.44
C ILE A 202 -0.96 -12.17 -12.30
N HIS A 203 -0.83 -12.63 -13.54
CA HIS A 203 0.24 -12.21 -14.44
C HIS A 203 -0.27 -11.22 -15.47
N ILE A 204 0.42 -10.10 -15.57
CA ILE A 204 0.09 -9.01 -16.49
C ILE A 204 1.33 -8.54 -17.23
N THR A 205 1.14 -7.89 -18.36
CA THR A 205 2.18 -7.17 -19.11
C THR A 205 1.82 -5.69 -19.20
N LEU A 206 2.68 -4.81 -18.68
CA LEU A 206 2.57 -3.38 -18.93
C LEU A 206 3.23 -3.08 -20.27
N ASN A 207 2.44 -2.65 -21.27
CA ASN A 207 2.94 -2.30 -22.60
C ASN A 207 3.27 -0.80 -22.70
N ALA A 208 4.23 -0.46 -23.56
CA ALA A 208 4.68 0.92 -23.76
C ALA A 208 3.60 1.87 -24.34
N ASP A 209 2.57 1.33 -24.95
CA ASP A 209 1.43 2.09 -25.46
C ASP A 209 0.35 2.39 -24.40
N GLY A 210 0.60 1.98 -23.15
CA GLY A 210 -0.32 2.17 -22.03
C GLY A 210 -1.39 1.08 -21.88
N THR A 211 -1.37 0.05 -22.71
CA THR A 211 -2.23 -1.11 -22.53
C THR A 211 -1.66 -2.07 -21.49
N VAL A 212 -2.53 -2.83 -20.84
CA VAL A 212 -2.19 -3.95 -19.96
C VAL A 212 -2.84 -5.19 -20.52
N THR A 213 -2.07 -6.25 -20.66
CA THR A 213 -2.52 -7.55 -21.19
C THR A 213 -2.09 -8.67 -20.24
N GLY A 214 -2.60 -9.88 -20.44
CA GLY A 214 -2.30 -11.06 -19.63
C GLY A 214 -3.58 -11.63 -19.02
N ASP A 215 -3.59 -11.88 -17.71
CA ASP A 215 -4.78 -12.42 -17.03
C ASP A 215 -5.93 -11.41 -16.96
N ILE A 216 -5.65 -10.13 -17.19
CA ILE A 216 -6.65 -9.06 -17.28
C ILE A 216 -6.33 -8.11 -18.42
N ASP A 217 -7.36 -7.42 -18.92
CA ASP A 217 -7.24 -6.26 -19.78
C ASP A 217 -7.45 -4.98 -18.98
N ALA A 218 -6.48 -4.07 -19.02
CA ALA A 218 -6.49 -2.81 -18.30
C ALA A 218 -5.70 -1.73 -19.08
N THR A 219 -5.58 -0.54 -18.52
CA THR A 219 -4.71 0.51 -19.04
C THR A 219 -3.90 1.13 -17.90
N TRP A 220 -2.73 1.65 -18.25
CA TRP A 220 -1.87 2.34 -17.30
C TRP A 220 -1.21 3.57 -17.94
N LYS A 221 -0.75 4.50 -17.13
CA LYS A 221 0.05 5.63 -17.60
C LYS A 221 0.82 6.29 -16.45
N ILE A 222 1.91 6.96 -16.79
CA ILE A 222 2.52 7.98 -15.92
C ILE A 222 1.59 9.20 -15.93
N THR A 223 1.18 9.65 -14.75
CA THR A 223 0.22 10.77 -14.63
C THR A 223 0.88 12.12 -14.82
N LYS A 224 2.16 12.23 -14.46
CA LYS A 224 2.97 13.42 -14.62
C LYS A 224 4.39 13.04 -14.99
N ASN A 225 4.85 13.48 -16.17
CA ASN A 225 6.21 13.23 -16.64
C ASN A 225 7.27 13.73 -15.64
N GLY A 226 8.35 12.99 -15.50
CA GLY A 226 9.41 13.31 -14.55
C GLY A 226 8.99 13.13 -13.10
N THR A 227 8.04 12.24 -12.83
CA THR A 227 7.64 11.82 -11.50
C THR A 227 7.36 10.31 -11.49
N PRO A 228 7.39 9.65 -10.34
CA PRO A 228 7.07 8.23 -10.23
C PRO A 228 5.56 7.94 -10.27
N TYR A 229 4.70 8.97 -10.27
CA TYR A 229 3.25 8.80 -10.14
C TYR A 229 2.61 8.17 -11.37
N MET A 230 1.69 7.28 -11.12
CA MET A 230 1.02 6.50 -12.14
C MET A 230 -0.47 6.34 -11.86
N SER A 231 -1.21 5.99 -12.89
CA SER A 231 -2.56 5.46 -12.76
C SER A 231 -2.70 4.13 -13.48
N PHE A 232 -3.54 3.27 -12.93
CA PHE A 232 -3.92 1.96 -13.46
C PHE A 232 -5.44 1.90 -13.51
N THR A 233 -6.04 1.63 -14.67
CA THR A 233 -7.49 1.57 -14.82
C THR A 233 -7.92 0.17 -15.21
N TRP A 234 -8.69 -0.47 -14.32
CA TRP A 234 -9.18 -1.83 -14.48
C TRP A 234 -10.62 -1.96 -13.97
N GLY A 235 -11.47 -2.64 -14.71
CA GLY A 235 -12.87 -2.87 -14.32
C GLY A 235 -13.68 -1.59 -14.10
N GLY A 236 -13.32 -0.48 -14.76
CA GLY A 236 -13.95 0.83 -14.57
C GLY A 236 -13.45 1.61 -13.37
N VAL A 237 -12.50 1.08 -12.60
CA VAL A 237 -11.88 1.74 -11.45
C VAL A 237 -10.50 2.28 -11.86
N THR A 238 -10.20 3.52 -11.49
CA THR A 238 -8.87 4.09 -11.62
C THR A 238 -8.16 4.08 -10.27
N TYR A 239 -7.07 3.33 -10.21
CA TYR A 239 -6.13 3.28 -9.08
C TYR A 239 -5.01 4.27 -9.33
N LYS A 240 -4.66 5.08 -8.36
CA LYS A 240 -3.55 6.04 -8.43
C LYS A 240 -2.48 5.68 -7.42
N GLY A 241 -1.22 5.83 -7.82
CA GLY A 241 -0.09 5.48 -6.97
C GLY A 241 1.24 5.83 -7.60
N ALA A 242 2.26 5.04 -7.33
CA ALA A 242 3.61 5.31 -7.81
C ALA A 242 4.39 4.03 -8.10
N PHE A 243 5.37 4.15 -9.00
CA PHE A 243 6.44 3.17 -9.19
C PHE A 243 7.57 3.42 -8.18
N ILE A 244 8.14 2.33 -7.68
CA ILE A 244 9.28 2.35 -6.77
C ILE A 244 10.11 1.08 -6.96
N VAL A 245 11.43 1.18 -6.84
CA VAL A 245 12.32 0.01 -6.91
C VAL A 245 12.50 -0.56 -5.51
N GLN A 246 12.16 -1.83 -5.30
CA GLN A 246 12.25 -2.53 -4.03
C GLN A 246 13.04 -3.84 -4.15
N GLU A 247 13.54 -4.35 -3.06
CA GLU A 247 13.97 -5.75 -2.95
C GLU A 247 12.74 -6.64 -2.70
N ASP A 248 12.66 -7.78 -3.38
CA ASP A 248 11.60 -8.76 -3.13
C ASP A 248 11.87 -9.55 -1.82
N GLU A 249 10.86 -10.27 -1.35
CA GLU A 249 10.91 -11.03 -0.09
C GLU A 249 11.37 -12.49 -0.28
N SER A 250 12.16 -12.76 -1.32
CA SER A 250 12.75 -14.10 -1.52
C SER A 250 13.95 -14.34 -0.58
N ASP A 251 14.33 -15.61 -0.38
CA ASP A 251 15.49 -15.98 0.44
C ASP A 251 16.79 -15.34 -0.05
N THR A 252 16.85 -14.94 -1.32
CA THR A 252 17.92 -14.15 -1.92
C THR A 252 17.29 -12.94 -2.59
N PRO A 253 17.13 -11.83 -1.86
CA PRO A 253 16.38 -10.67 -2.35
C PRO A 253 16.89 -10.12 -3.67
N VAL A 254 15.99 -9.83 -4.57
CA VAL A 254 16.25 -9.27 -5.90
C VAL A 254 15.57 -7.93 -6.02
N ARG A 255 16.31 -6.92 -6.44
CA ARG A 255 15.71 -5.60 -6.73
C ARG A 255 14.79 -5.69 -7.95
N LYS A 256 13.59 -5.18 -7.81
CA LYS A 256 12.54 -5.19 -8.85
C LYS A 256 11.87 -3.83 -8.97
N MET A 257 11.43 -3.48 -10.16
CA MET A 257 10.48 -2.40 -10.33
C MET A 257 9.14 -2.86 -9.78
N THR A 258 8.59 -2.09 -8.83
CA THR A 258 7.26 -2.34 -8.27
C THR A 258 6.36 -1.13 -8.47
N PHE A 259 5.07 -1.30 -8.29
CA PHE A 259 4.13 -0.21 -8.11
C PHE A 259 3.12 -0.53 -7.02
N THR A 260 2.62 0.51 -6.40
CA THR A 260 1.49 0.46 -5.49
C THR A 260 0.49 1.55 -5.85
N ALA A 261 -0.79 1.23 -5.83
CA ALA A 261 -1.84 2.19 -6.15
C ALA A 261 -3.13 1.88 -5.41
N THR A 262 -3.98 2.89 -5.20
CA THR A 262 -5.28 2.72 -4.56
C THR A 262 -6.38 3.47 -5.31
N GLY A 263 -7.60 2.91 -5.25
CA GLY A 263 -8.82 3.49 -5.79
C GLY A 263 -10.04 2.84 -5.16
N ILE A 264 -11.05 3.64 -4.83
CA ILE A 264 -12.29 3.16 -4.19
C ILE A 264 -12.08 2.23 -2.98
N ASN A 265 -11.16 2.58 -2.10
CA ASN A 265 -10.74 1.83 -0.89
C ASN A 265 -9.97 0.52 -1.16
N ILE A 266 -9.55 0.27 -2.39
CA ILE A 266 -8.88 -0.97 -2.77
C ILE A 266 -7.45 -0.64 -3.19
N CYS A 267 -6.48 -1.35 -2.64
CA CYS A 267 -5.08 -1.28 -3.06
C CYS A 267 -4.75 -2.37 -4.07
N ILE A 268 -3.82 -2.05 -4.96
CA ILE A 268 -3.18 -3.00 -5.88
C ILE A 268 -1.67 -2.86 -5.78
N TRP A 269 -0.97 -3.99 -5.89
CA TRP A 269 0.48 -4.04 -5.94
C TRP A 269 0.94 -4.75 -7.20
N GLY A 270 1.98 -4.22 -7.82
CA GLY A 270 2.63 -4.88 -8.94
C GLY A 270 4.11 -5.06 -8.69
N SER A 271 4.66 -6.19 -9.09
CA SER A 271 6.09 -6.49 -9.04
C SER A 271 6.57 -7.04 -10.37
N LYS A 272 7.54 -6.37 -10.99
CA LYS A 272 8.12 -6.82 -12.27
C LYS A 272 8.82 -8.18 -12.08
N GLU A 273 8.56 -9.12 -12.98
CA GLU A 273 9.10 -10.48 -12.88
C GLU A 273 10.63 -10.52 -13.05
N THR A 274 11.18 -9.59 -13.84
CA THR A 274 12.63 -9.47 -14.05
C THR A 274 13.30 -8.60 -13.01
N ALA A 275 14.58 -8.87 -12.77
CA ALA A 275 15.41 -8.01 -11.94
C ALA A 275 15.49 -6.59 -12.51
N TYR A 276 15.54 -5.61 -11.61
CA TYR A 276 15.74 -4.21 -11.98
C TYR A 276 17.13 -3.99 -12.54
N ASN A 277 17.19 -3.32 -13.69
CA ASN A 277 18.42 -2.92 -14.34
C ASN A 277 18.61 -1.39 -14.27
N PRO A 278 19.51 -0.88 -13.43
CA PRO A 278 19.71 0.56 -13.29
C PRO A 278 20.24 1.23 -14.55
N VAL A 279 20.82 0.49 -15.50
CA VAL A 279 21.31 1.04 -16.79
C VAL A 279 20.15 1.40 -17.72
N GLU A 280 19.02 0.72 -17.57
CA GLU A 280 17.78 1.01 -18.32
C GLU A 280 17.00 2.19 -17.72
N ASP A 281 17.34 2.61 -16.50
CA ASP A 281 16.58 3.63 -15.73
C ASP A 281 17.35 4.95 -15.56
N ILE A 282 18.05 5.39 -16.57
CA ILE A 282 18.76 6.68 -16.54
C ILE A 282 17.85 7.78 -17.08
N VAL A 283 17.12 8.44 -16.16
CA VAL A 283 16.10 9.44 -16.49
C VAL A 283 16.71 10.77 -17.00
N ASN A 284 17.86 11.17 -16.46
CA ASN A 284 18.53 12.41 -16.80
C ASN A 284 19.96 12.16 -17.30
N LEU A 285 20.11 11.95 -18.61
CA LEU A 285 21.41 12.02 -19.26
C LEU A 285 21.81 13.49 -19.41
N THR A 286 22.64 14.02 -18.52
CA THR A 286 23.34 15.27 -18.80
C THR A 286 24.38 14.98 -19.88
N PRO A 287 24.31 15.60 -21.07
CA PRO A 287 25.33 15.43 -22.09
C PRO A 287 26.68 15.81 -21.50
N VAL A 288 27.63 14.87 -21.52
CA VAL A 288 29.00 15.15 -21.12
C VAL A 288 29.64 15.95 -22.27
N ALA A 289 30.19 17.12 -21.94
CA ALA A 289 30.87 17.94 -22.96
C ALA A 289 32.02 17.13 -23.62
N ASP A 290 32.28 17.37 -24.88
CA ASP A 290 33.41 16.71 -25.55
C ASP A 290 34.72 16.90 -24.80
N GLY A 291 35.37 15.80 -24.44
CA GLY A 291 36.61 15.81 -23.66
C GLY A 291 37.16 14.42 -23.37
N THR A 292 38.31 14.38 -22.69
CA THR A 292 38.89 13.12 -22.21
C THR A 292 38.44 12.90 -20.76
N TYR A 293 37.79 11.79 -20.49
CA TYR A 293 37.28 11.43 -19.17
C TYR A 293 37.98 10.21 -18.60
N THR A 294 38.23 10.24 -17.30
CA THR A 294 38.70 9.08 -16.56
C THR A 294 37.51 8.43 -15.86
N ILE A 295 37.23 7.19 -16.21
CA ILE A 295 36.22 6.39 -15.51
C ILE A 295 36.89 5.82 -14.25
N GLN A 296 36.48 6.28 -13.09
CA GLN A 296 36.89 5.70 -11.82
C GLN A 296 35.82 4.73 -11.33
N ASN A 297 36.20 3.49 -11.11
CA ASN A 297 35.32 2.51 -10.47
C ASN A 297 35.17 2.93 -8.99
N GLY A 298 33.94 3.21 -8.56
CA GLY A 298 33.63 3.75 -7.23
C GLY A 298 33.82 2.78 -6.05
N ASN A 299 34.71 1.79 -6.15
CA ASN A 299 35.17 1.01 -5.03
C ASN A 299 36.27 1.76 -4.28
N SER A 300 35.87 2.67 -3.43
CA SER A 300 36.72 3.07 -2.30
C SER A 300 36.48 2.11 -1.15
N ALA A 301 37.59 1.55 -0.67
CA ALA A 301 37.67 0.66 0.47
C ALA A 301 37.02 1.21 1.76
#